data_df3d501a9aa5d7215a74ed3ba952255b
#
_entry.id   df3d501a9aa5d7215a74ed3ba952255b
#
_cell.length_a   1.000
_cell.length_b   1.000
_cell.length_c   1.000
_cell.angle_alpha   90.00
_cell.angle_beta   90.00
_cell.angle_gamma   90.00
#
_symmetry.space_group_name_H-M   'P 1'
#
loop_
_entity.id
_entity.type
_entity.pdbx_description
1 polymer ?
#
loop_
_entity_poly.entity_id
_entity_poly.type
_entity_poly.pdbx_seq_one_letter_code
_entity_poly.pdbx_strand_id
1 'polypeptide(L)'
;KYTLMVMFEEEDDTYEIEPNDDLTTQAMDINVNTEYIGNLTTENDQDYYKFTLPEKQKIRIAFSHDKVYENNVLWKAVLLGDYDGTITEIDSTGENASSYSDYVRLPAGNYYLRVVSHYWSDIDYKFCIQSEVEQVETESENNDDYDVATTININSEVRGNIQSENDIDFYKFTLDNMSTLELVFSHEPMD
;
A
#
# COMPACT_ATOMS: atom_id res chain seq x y z
N LYS A 1 40.13 -36.22 19.84
CA LYS A 1 39.19 -36.49 18.78
C LYS A 1 37.95 -35.61 19.00
N TYR A 2 37.55 -34.83 18.01
CA TYR A 2 36.32 -34.02 18.10
C TYR A 2 35.53 -34.23 16.81
N THR A 3 34.24 -33.95 16.84
CA THR A 3 33.36 -33.92 15.68
C THR A 3 32.83 -32.49 15.56
N LEU A 4 32.92 -31.91 14.38
CA LEU A 4 32.33 -30.63 14.03
C LEU A 4 31.18 -30.90 13.06
N MET A 5 30.03 -30.30 13.33
CA MET A 5 28.88 -30.31 12.46
C MET A 5 28.47 -28.86 12.20
N VAL A 6 28.35 -28.49 10.96
CA VAL A 6 27.79 -27.21 10.53
C VAL A 6 26.41 -27.51 10.00
N MET A 7 25.42 -26.89 10.61
CA MET A 7 24.03 -26.96 10.13
C MET A 7 23.72 -25.62 9.46
N PHE A 8 23.05 -25.67 8.33
CA PHE A 8 22.50 -24.55 7.60
C PHE A 8 20.98 -24.68 7.66
N GLU A 9 20.32 -23.65 8.11
CA GLU A 9 18.88 -23.47 7.97
C GLU A 9 18.70 -22.35 6.94
N GLU A 10 17.84 -22.53 5.94
CA GLU A 10 17.42 -21.44 5.07
C GLU A 10 16.67 -20.42 5.94
N GLU A 11 17.08 -19.16 5.88
CA GLU A 11 16.30 -18.07 6.48
C GLU A 11 14.96 -17.97 5.74
N ASP A 12 13.91 -17.64 6.47
CA ASP A 12 12.60 -17.38 5.90
C ASP A 12 12.66 -15.99 5.22
N ASP A 13 12.69 -15.97 3.88
CA ASP A 13 12.75 -14.74 3.07
C ASP A 13 11.59 -13.78 3.34
N THR A 14 10.61 -14.19 4.16
CA THR A 14 9.48 -13.37 4.58
C THR A 14 9.67 -12.66 5.91
N TYR A 15 10.77 -12.91 6.61
CA TYR A 15 11.16 -12.14 7.79
C TYR A 15 11.93 -10.87 7.36
N GLU A 16 11.70 -9.77 8.07
CA GLU A 16 12.43 -8.54 7.79
C GLU A 16 13.93 -8.70 7.97
N ILE A 17 14.68 -7.88 7.24
CA ILE A 17 16.14 -7.83 7.31
C ILE A 17 16.54 -6.43 7.75
N GLU A 18 17.10 -6.35 8.94
CA GLU A 18 17.62 -5.12 9.52
C GLU A 18 19.06 -4.77 9.04
N PRO A 19 19.41 -3.49 8.95
CA PRO A 19 18.56 -2.32 9.20
C PRO A 19 17.68 -1.95 7.99
N ASN A 20 16.41 -1.62 8.22
CA ASN A 20 15.46 -1.17 7.21
C ASN A 20 14.82 0.20 7.54
N ASP A 21 15.50 1.00 8.35
CA ASP A 21 15.06 2.27 8.95
C ASP A 21 14.99 3.47 7.99
N ASP A 22 15.41 3.34 6.73
CA ASP A 22 15.52 4.45 5.78
C ASP A 22 14.87 4.13 4.43
N LEU A 23 13.96 5.01 4.01
CA LEU A 23 13.19 4.90 2.78
C LEU A 23 14.05 4.68 1.53
N THR A 24 15.20 5.35 1.45
CA THR A 24 15.97 5.48 0.20
C THR A 24 17.10 4.48 0.07
N THR A 25 17.67 4.03 1.19
CA THR A 25 18.91 3.26 1.21
C THR A 25 18.81 1.91 1.89
N GLN A 26 17.77 1.69 2.72
CA GLN A 26 17.66 0.52 3.56
C GLN A 26 16.31 -0.21 3.43
N ALA A 27 15.33 0.36 2.74
CA ALA A 27 14.03 -0.28 2.58
C ALA A 27 14.15 -1.70 2.00
N MET A 28 13.59 -2.68 2.68
CA MET A 28 13.58 -4.07 2.25
C MET A 28 12.69 -4.26 1.03
N ASP A 29 13.20 -4.87 -0.04
CA ASP A 29 12.39 -5.21 -1.21
C ASP A 29 11.42 -6.35 -0.88
N ILE A 30 10.13 -6.16 -1.20
CA ILE A 30 9.06 -7.13 -0.97
C ILE A 30 8.23 -7.38 -2.23
N ASN A 31 7.50 -8.49 -2.25
CA ASN A 31 6.54 -8.82 -3.28
C ASN A 31 5.09 -8.56 -2.80
N VAL A 32 4.25 -8.03 -3.69
CA VAL A 32 2.81 -7.97 -3.41
C VAL A 32 2.21 -9.37 -3.26
N ASN A 33 1.11 -9.49 -2.54
CA ASN A 33 0.42 -10.75 -2.26
C ASN A 33 1.25 -11.81 -1.49
N THR A 34 2.33 -11.37 -0.83
CA THR A 34 3.15 -12.18 0.07
C THR A 34 3.04 -11.63 1.49
N GLU A 35 2.86 -12.48 2.47
CA GLU A 35 2.85 -12.08 3.89
C GLU A 35 4.29 -11.97 4.38
N TYR A 36 4.62 -10.87 5.03
CA TYR A 36 5.91 -10.61 5.67
C TYR A 36 5.72 -10.44 7.17
N ILE A 37 6.79 -10.69 7.92
CA ILE A 37 6.85 -10.57 9.37
C ILE A 37 7.92 -9.52 9.70
N GLY A 38 7.59 -8.58 10.58
CA GLY A 38 8.52 -7.59 11.09
C GLY A 38 8.37 -7.39 12.59
N ASN A 39 9.34 -6.73 13.19
CA ASN A 39 9.39 -6.40 14.61
C ASN A 39 10.07 -5.05 14.83
N LEU A 40 9.42 -4.15 15.53
CA LEU A 40 10.04 -2.88 15.94
C LEU A 40 10.90 -3.12 17.18
N THR A 41 12.22 -3.23 17.00
CA THR A 41 13.16 -3.64 18.05
C THR A 41 13.41 -2.58 19.11
N THR A 42 13.10 -1.31 18.82
CA THR A 42 13.25 -0.16 19.74
C THR A 42 12.12 0.83 19.62
N GLU A 43 12.01 1.77 20.58
CA GLU A 43 11.00 2.84 20.59
C GLU A 43 11.06 3.79 19.37
N ASN A 44 12.22 3.90 18.73
CA ASN A 44 12.44 4.81 17.58
C ASN A 44 12.59 4.06 16.26
N ASP A 45 12.37 2.79 16.28
CA ASP A 45 12.45 1.92 15.13
C ASP A 45 11.35 2.20 14.10
N GLN A 46 11.69 2.12 12.83
CA GLN A 46 10.80 2.36 11.71
C GLN A 46 11.17 1.42 10.57
N ASP A 47 10.27 0.58 10.16
CA ASP A 47 10.52 -0.36 9.10
C ASP A 47 10.02 0.17 7.77
N TYR A 48 10.89 0.19 6.78
CA TYR A 48 10.55 0.54 5.42
C TYR A 48 10.66 -0.67 4.49
N TYR A 49 9.58 -0.91 3.77
CA TYR A 49 9.47 -1.97 2.75
C TYR A 49 9.16 -1.35 1.41
N LYS A 50 9.82 -1.84 0.36
CA LYS A 50 9.66 -1.34 -1.00
C LYS A 50 9.04 -2.42 -1.89
N PHE A 51 8.07 -2.04 -2.73
CA PHE A 51 7.52 -2.91 -3.76
C PHE A 51 7.31 -2.17 -5.07
N THR A 52 7.21 -2.92 -6.16
CA THR A 52 7.02 -2.38 -7.51
C THR A 52 5.75 -2.94 -8.11
N LEU A 53 4.92 -2.06 -8.65
CA LEU A 53 3.77 -2.44 -9.46
C LEU A 53 4.17 -2.37 -10.95
N PRO A 54 4.08 -3.47 -11.71
CA PRO A 54 4.44 -3.49 -13.12
C PRO A 54 3.40 -2.80 -14.01
N GLU A 55 2.19 -2.69 -13.54
CA GLU A 55 1.06 -2.05 -14.20
C GLU A 55 0.09 -1.47 -13.15
N LYS A 56 -0.96 -0.78 -13.59
CA LYS A 56 -1.99 -0.25 -12.70
C LYS A 56 -2.70 -1.38 -11.97
N GLN A 57 -2.78 -1.26 -10.66
CA GLN A 57 -3.41 -2.26 -9.79
C GLN A 57 -4.18 -1.59 -8.66
N LYS A 58 -5.17 -2.30 -8.15
CA LYS A 58 -5.91 -1.97 -6.94
C LYS A 58 -5.23 -2.67 -5.78
N ILE A 59 -4.83 -1.91 -4.77
CA ILE A 59 -4.09 -2.44 -3.62
C ILE A 59 -4.70 -2.00 -2.30
N ARG A 60 -4.41 -2.75 -1.25
CA ARG A 60 -4.63 -2.35 0.14
C ARG A 60 -3.56 -2.95 1.05
N ILE A 61 -3.38 -2.34 2.21
CA ILE A 61 -2.59 -2.91 3.31
C ILE A 61 -3.48 -3.89 4.08
N ALA A 62 -2.98 -5.11 4.29
CA ALA A 62 -3.47 -6.04 5.29
C ALA A 62 -2.40 -6.12 6.40
N PHE A 63 -2.78 -5.90 7.65
CA PHE A 63 -1.88 -5.86 8.79
C PHE A 63 -2.44 -6.69 9.93
N SER A 64 -1.61 -7.47 10.61
CA SER A 64 -2.04 -8.30 11.73
C SER A 64 -0.90 -8.49 12.74
N HIS A 65 -1.25 -8.87 13.95
CA HIS A 65 -0.33 -9.17 15.04
C HIS A 65 -1.00 -10.06 16.07
N ASP A 66 -0.23 -10.62 16.99
CA ASP A 66 -0.79 -11.33 18.12
C ASP A 66 -1.55 -10.37 19.06
N LYS A 67 -2.66 -10.83 19.59
CA LYS A 67 -3.54 -10.00 20.41
C LYS A 67 -2.87 -9.56 21.70
N VAL A 68 -2.81 -8.26 21.91
CA VAL A 68 -2.35 -7.62 23.15
C VAL A 68 -3.54 -6.97 23.82
N TYR A 69 -3.69 -7.10 25.13
CA TYR A 69 -4.82 -6.55 25.87
C TYR A 69 -4.65 -5.05 26.15
N GLU A 70 -4.47 -4.27 25.07
CA GLU A 70 -4.39 -2.80 25.14
C GLU A 70 -5.22 -2.17 24.02
N ASN A 71 -6.04 -1.17 24.41
CA ASN A 71 -6.89 -0.43 23.46
C ASN A 71 -6.16 0.72 22.75
N ASN A 72 -4.87 0.91 23.00
CA ASN A 72 -4.10 1.96 22.37
C ASN A 72 -3.66 1.53 20.96
N VAL A 73 -3.51 2.49 20.07
CA VAL A 73 -2.83 2.27 18.78
C VAL A 73 -1.38 1.89 19.06
N LEU A 74 -0.99 0.70 18.68
CA LEU A 74 0.38 0.20 18.84
C LEU A 74 1.19 0.42 17.58
N TRP A 75 0.62 0.13 16.42
CA TRP A 75 1.29 0.27 15.13
C TRP A 75 0.52 1.20 14.21
N LYS A 76 1.27 1.92 13.41
CA LYS A 76 0.75 2.65 12.25
C LYS A 76 1.47 2.14 11.00
N ALA A 77 0.73 1.64 10.03
CA ALA A 77 1.24 1.26 8.72
C ALA A 77 0.81 2.29 7.68
N VAL A 78 1.78 2.88 6.98
CA VAL A 78 1.59 3.99 6.04
C VAL A 78 2.08 3.60 4.66
N LEU A 79 1.22 3.64 3.68
CA LEU A 79 1.57 3.47 2.28
C LEU A 79 2.05 4.80 1.71
N LEU A 80 3.22 4.80 1.09
CA LEU A 80 3.90 5.98 0.58
C LEU A 80 4.16 5.85 -0.92
N GLY A 81 4.13 6.98 -1.62
CA GLY A 81 4.64 7.13 -2.99
C GLY A 81 6.14 7.41 -3.04
N ASP A 82 6.67 7.62 -4.25
CA ASP A 82 8.11 7.83 -4.51
C ASP A 82 8.76 8.99 -3.73
N TYR A 83 7.99 9.95 -3.23
CA TYR A 83 8.48 11.17 -2.55
C TYR A 83 7.97 11.30 -1.11
N ASP A 84 7.79 10.19 -0.40
CA ASP A 84 7.30 10.17 0.99
C ASP A 84 5.88 10.77 1.16
N GLY A 85 5.13 10.88 0.07
CA GLY A 85 3.73 11.31 0.11
C GLY A 85 2.84 10.17 0.61
N THR A 86 2.08 10.41 1.69
CA THR A 86 1.11 9.43 2.21
C THR A 86 -0.03 9.23 1.22
N ILE A 87 -0.26 7.98 0.83
CA ILE A 87 -1.36 7.55 -0.04
C ILE A 87 -2.53 7.05 0.81
N THR A 88 -2.26 6.15 1.73
CA THR A 88 -3.24 5.64 2.70
C THR A 88 -2.53 5.14 3.95
N GLU A 89 -3.24 5.03 5.05
CA GLU A 89 -2.67 4.55 6.31
C GLU A 89 -3.70 3.79 7.13
N ILE A 90 -3.22 2.97 8.03
CA ILE A 90 -4.04 2.27 9.04
C ILE A 90 -3.37 2.34 10.40
N ASP A 91 -4.20 2.45 11.41
CA ASP A 91 -3.81 2.27 12.81
C ASP A 91 -4.25 0.87 13.27
N SER A 92 -3.37 0.16 13.95
CA SER A 92 -3.67 -1.13 14.57
C SER A 92 -3.56 -1.03 16.09
N THR A 93 -4.61 -1.45 16.79
CA THR A 93 -4.65 -1.46 18.25
C THR A 93 -4.33 -2.84 18.77
N GLY A 94 -3.86 -2.95 20.02
CA GLY A 94 -3.56 -4.23 20.64
C GLY A 94 -4.73 -5.22 20.65
N GLU A 95 -5.97 -4.75 20.69
CA GLU A 95 -7.17 -5.61 20.65
C GLU A 95 -7.56 -6.04 19.23
N ASN A 96 -7.24 -5.24 18.22
CA ASN A 96 -7.53 -5.53 16.81
C ASN A 96 -6.39 -6.31 16.18
N ALA A 97 -6.43 -7.63 16.31
CA ALA A 97 -5.42 -8.53 15.76
C ALA A 97 -5.32 -8.52 14.22
N SER A 98 -6.23 -7.84 13.52
CA SER A 98 -6.19 -7.66 12.07
C SER A 98 -6.83 -6.34 11.66
N SER A 99 -6.16 -5.59 10.81
CA SER A 99 -6.59 -4.30 10.28
C SER A 99 -6.38 -4.25 8.77
N TYR A 100 -7.23 -3.50 8.06
CA TYR A 100 -7.15 -3.35 6.61
C TYR A 100 -7.32 -1.88 6.24
N SER A 101 -6.51 -1.37 5.31
CA SER A 101 -6.79 -0.09 4.69
C SER A 101 -7.95 -0.19 3.69
N ASP A 102 -8.50 0.95 3.31
CA ASP A 102 -9.29 1.01 2.10
C ASP A 102 -8.44 0.62 0.89
N TYR A 103 -9.13 0.26 -0.19
CA TYR A 103 -8.46 0.00 -1.45
C TYR A 103 -8.11 1.31 -2.15
N VAL A 104 -6.89 1.40 -2.65
CA VAL A 104 -6.43 2.50 -3.51
C VAL A 104 -6.00 1.94 -4.88
N ARG A 105 -6.12 2.75 -5.93
CA ARG A 105 -5.72 2.39 -7.28
C ARG A 105 -4.43 3.13 -7.62
N LEU A 106 -3.39 2.39 -7.91
CA LEU A 106 -2.07 2.96 -8.16
C LEU A 106 -1.58 2.60 -9.56
N PRO A 107 -0.96 3.54 -10.29
CA PRO A 107 -0.30 3.25 -11.56
C PRO A 107 0.92 2.34 -11.38
N ALA A 108 1.53 1.90 -12.48
CA ALA A 108 2.84 1.28 -12.46
C ALA A 108 3.86 2.20 -11.78
N GLY A 109 4.69 1.68 -10.88
CA GLY A 109 5.66 2.49 -10.13
C GLY A 109 6.23 1.78 -8.92
N ASN A 110 7.09 2.50 -8.19
CA ASN A 110 7.64 2.05 -6.91
C ASN A 110 6.85 2.68 -5.76
N TYR A 111 6.61 1.90 -4.74
CA TYR A 111 5.85 2.29 -3.56
C TYR A 111 6.53 1.74 -2.31
N TYR A 112 6.20 2.33 -1.18
CA TYR A 112 6.79 1.95 0.09
C TYR A 112 5.70 1.76 1.15
N LEU A 113 5.92 0.80 2.02
CA LEU A 113 5.19 0.69 3.28
C LEU A 113 6.14 1.13 4.39
N ARG A 114 5.69 2.04 5.26
CA ARG A 114 6.36 2.38 6.51
C ARG A 114 5.54 1.85 7.68
N VAL A 115 6.18 1.12 8.58
CA VAL A 115 5.59 0.70 9.85
C VAL A 115 6.29 1.43 10.97
N VAL A 116 5.52 2.02 11.88
CA VAL A 116 6.01 2.72 13.07
C VAL A 116 5.16 2.36 14.28
N SER A 117 5.72 2.49 15.48
CA SER A 117 5.00 2.30 16.73
C SER A 117 4.61 3.64 17.35
N HIS A 118 3.40 3.71 17.91
CA HIS A 118 2.99 4.79 18.82
C HIS A 118 3.31 4.45 20.28
N TYR A 119 3.21 3.18 20.62
CA TYR A 119 3.59 2.64 21.93
C TYR A 119 4.41 1.39 21.64
N TRP A 120 5.71 1.48 21.83
CA TRP A 120 6.62 0.39 21.53
C TRP A 120 6.19 -0.93 22.17
N SER A 121 6.25 -1.99 21.39
CA SER A 121 5.92 -3.36 21.80
C SER A 121 6.86 -4.33 21.10
N ASP A 122 7.47 -5.21 21.87
CA ASP A 122 8.34 -6.32 21.45
C ASP A 122 7.50 -7.50 20.90
N ILE A 123 6.65 -7.21 19.93
CA ILE A 123 5.72 -8.20 19.34
C ILE A 123 5.83 -8.11 17.83
N ASP A 124 5.99 -9.28 17.20
CA ASP A 124 5.98 -9.40 15.76
C ASP A 124 4.65 -8.93 15.18
N TYR A 125 4.72 -8.16 14.13
CA TYR A 125 3.59 -7.87 13.27
C TYR A 125 3.73 -8.61 11.93
N LYS A 126 2.61 -8.78 11.25
CA LYS A 126 2.54 -9.34 9.90
C LYS A 126 1.83 -8.37 8.99
N PHE A 127 2.29 -8.30 7.76
CA PHE A 127 1.61 -7.49 6.76
C PHE A 127 1.66 -8.15 5.38
N CYS A 128 0.73 -7.73 4.52
CA CYS A 128 0.69 -8.08 3.12
C CYS A 128 0.17 -6.89 2.32
N ILE A 129 0.86 -6.49 1.29
CA ILE A 129 0.31 -5.60 0.27
C ILE A 129 -0.53 -6.44 -0.67
N GLN A 130 -1.84 -6.48 -0.42
CA GLN A 130 -2.77 -7.20 -1.27
C GLN A 130 -2.99 -6.42 -2.56
N SER A 131 -2.83 -7.06 -3.69
CA SER A 131 -2.89 -6.47 -5.01
C SER A 131 -3.75 -7.28 -5.96
N GLU A 132 -4.58 -6.59 -6.72
CA GLU A 132 -5.46 -7.15 -7.75
C GLU A 132 -5.32 -6.33 -9.05
N VAL A 133 -5.17 -7.03 -10.18
CA VAL A 133 -5.28 -6.40 -11.49
C VAL A 133 -6.75 -6.23 -11.84
N GLU A 134 -7.18 -5.00 -12.00
CA GLU A 134 -8.57 -4.72 -12.41
C GLU A 134 -8.72 -4.85 -13.93
N GLN A 135 -9.71 -5.63 -14.36
CA GLN A 135 -10.03 -5.84 -15.80
C GLN A 135 -10.82 -4.66 -16.41
N VAL A 136 -11.31 -3.73 -15.58
CA VAL A 136 -12.08 -2.56 -16.00
C VAL A 136 -11.18 -1.34 -15.91
N GLU A 137 -11.26 -0.44 -16.89
CA GLU A 137 -10.58 0.86 -16.78
C GLU A 137 -11.07 1.57 -15.52
N THR A 138 -10.12 1.91 -14.65
CA THR A 138 -10.39 2.64 -13.41
C THR A 138 -9.46 3.84 -13.37
N GLU A 139 -9.88 4.87 -12.67
CA GLU A 139 -8.97 5.99 -12.41
C GLU A 139 -7.69 5.56 -11.72
N SER A 140 -6.70 6.42 -11.75
CA SER A 140 -5.43 6.23 -11.04
C SER A 140 -5.21 7.42 -10.13
N GLU A 141 -5.11 7.16 -8.85
CA GLU A 141 -4.72 8.18 -7.88
C GLU A 141 -3.20 8.46 -7.93
N ASN A 142 -2.70 9.67 -7.63
CA ASN A 142 -3.49 10.88 -7.32
C ASN A 142 -3.79 11.61 -8.63
N ASN A 143 -5.04 11.80 -8.98
CA ASN A 143 -5.48 12.53 -10.17
C ASN A 143 -6.21 13.84 -9.83
N ASP A 144 -5.90 14.40 -8.66
CA ASP A 144 -6.47 15.63 -8.10
C ASP A 144 -6.11 16.91 -8.85
N ASP A 145 -5.28 16.85 -9.88
CA ASP A 145 -4.83 18.00 -10.64
C ASP A 145 -4.81 17.67 -12.15
N TYR A 146 -5.02 18.70 -12.96
CA TYR A 146 -4.98 18.63 -14.41
C TYR A 146 -3.69 18.00 -14.96
N ASP A 147 -2.53 18.26 -14.33
CA ASP A 147 -1.23 17.74 -14.79
C ASP A 147 -1.10 16.21 -14.58
N VAL A 148 -1.78 15.68 -13.58
CA VAL A 148 -1.80 14.24 -13.22
C VAL A 148 -3.09 13.52 -13.62
N ALA A 149 -3.95 14.16 -14.41
CA ALA A 149 -5.25 13.63 -14.83
C ALA A 149 -5.16 12.22 -15.40
N THR A 150 -6.07 11.34 -14.98
CA THR A 150 -6.20 9.98 -15.51
C THR A 150 -6.50 10.01 -17.01
N THR A 151 -5.65 9.37 -17.82
CA THR A 151 -5.90 9.23 -19.26
C THR A 151 -6.95 8.15 -19.50
N ILE A 152 -7.99 8.48 -20.25
CA ILE A 152 -9.08 7.55 -20.58
C ILE A 152 -9.22 7.37 -22.09
N ASN A 153 -9.73 6.22 -22.51
CA ASN A 153 -10.03 5.94 -23.89
C ASN A 153 -11.46 6.40 -24.26
N ILE A 154 -11.63 6.89 -25.47
CA ILE A 154 -12.96 7.22 -26.01
C ILE A 154 -13.77 5.94 -26.20
N ASN A 155 -15.06 5.98 -25.88
CA ASN A 155 -16.00 4.85 -25.89
C ASN A 155 -15.68 3.73 -24.90
N SER A 156 -14.90 4.01 -23.85
CA SER A 156 -14.68 3.11 -22.74
C SER A 156 -15.44 3.57 -21.49
N GLU A 157 -15.91 2.61 -20.72
CA GLU A 157 -16.42 2.87 -19.37
C GLU A 157 -15.22 2.98 -18.42
N VAL A 158 -15.17 4.04 -17.61
CA VAL A 158 -14.17 4.24 -16.58
C VAL A 158 -14.88 4.34 -15.24
N ARG A 159 -14.34 3.67 -14.22
CA ARG A 159 -14.84 3.76 -12.86
C ARG A 159 -13.90 4.60 -12.01
N GLY A 160 -14.49 5.50 -11.25
CA GLY A 160 -13.80 6.35 -10.29
C GLY A 160 -14.46 6.27 -8.92
N ASN A 161 -13.79 6.84 -7.93
CA ASN A 161 -14.26 6.91 -6.55
C ASN A 161 -13.69 8.14 -5.83
N ILE A 162 -14.55 9.03 -5.40
CA ILE A 162 -14.17 10.15 -4.54
C ILE A 162 -13.84 9.61 -3.14
N GLN A 163 -12.58 9.62 -2.76
CA GLN A 163 -12.06 8.96 -1.55
C GLN A 163 -12.09 9.85 -0.30
N SER A 164 -12.17 11.17 -0.47
CA SER A 164 -12.19 12.14 0.64
C SER A 164 -12.95 13.40 0.26
N GLU A 165 -13.18 14.30 1.23
CA GLU A 165 -13.83 15.59 1.00
C GLU A 165 -13.06 16.54 0.07
N ASN A 166 -11.76 16.32 -0.10
CA ASN A 166 -10.87 17.15 -0.93
C ASN A 166 -10.47 16.45 -2.22
N ASP A 167 -10.96 15.26 -2.47
CA ASP A 167 -10.69 14.47 -3.64
C ASP A 167 -11.39 15.04 -4.88
N ILE A 168 -10.62 15.21 -5.97
CA ILE A 168 -11.08 15.80 -7.23
C ILE A 168 -10.52 15.00 -8.39
N ASP A 169 -11.35 14.27 -9.08
CA ASP A 169 -10.94 13.43 -10.20
C ASP A 169 -10.82 14.22 -11.50
N PHE A 170 -9.61 14.31 -12.02
CA PHE A 170 -9.35 14.83 -13.36
C PHE A 170 -9.14 13.70 -14.36
N TYR A 171 -9.86 13.78 -15.47
CA TYR A 171 -9.74 12.86 -16.61
C TYR A 171 -9.32 13.58 -17.87
N LYS A 172 -8.45 12.97 -18.68
CA LYS A 172 -8.02 13.49 -19.97
C LYS A 172 -8.17 12.46 -21.09
N PHE A 173 -8.52 12.93 -22.25
CA PHE A 173 -8.63 12.12 -23.47
C PHE A 173 -8.18 12.93 -24.69
N THR A 174 -7.89 12.25 -25.77
CA THR A 174 -7.48 12.87 -27.03
C THR A 174 -8.50 12.62 -28.11
N LEU A 175 -8.80 13.64 -28.91
CA LEU A 175 -9.60 13.53 -30.12
C LEU A 175 -8.71 13.76 -31.34
N ASP A 176 -8.67 12.80 -32.24
CA ASP A 176 -7.90 12.92 -33.47
C ASP A 176 -8.57 13.85 -34.50
N ASN A 177 -9.89 14.00 -34.39
CA ASN A 177 -10.70 14.81 -35.31
C ASN A 177 -11.78 15.60 -34.57
N MET A 178 -12.34 16.59 -35.21
CA MET A 178 -13.54 17.31 -34.74
C MET A 178 -14.70 16.32 -34.58
N SER A 179 -15.25 16.23 -33.39
CA SER A 179 -16.27 15.25 -33.02
C SER A 179 -17.28 15.85 -32.05
N THR A 180 -18.48 15.30 -32.04
CA THR A 180 -19.47 15.55 -31.00
C THR A 180 -19.20 14.56 -29.86
N LEU A 181 -19.15 15.06 -28.64
CA LEU A 181 -18.96 14.26 -27.43
C LEU A 181 -20.28 14.14 -26.69
N GLU A 182 -20.51 12.94 -26.18
CA GLU A 182 -21.55 12.65 -25.18
C GLU A 182 -20.85 12.12 -23.92
N LEU A 183 -21.07 12.77 -22.78
CA LEU A 183 -20.62 12.30 -21.48
C LEU A 183 -21.80 11.64 -20.77
N VAL A 184 -21.64 10.36 -20.45
CA VAL A 184 -22.59 9.61 -19.62
C VAL A 184 -21.97 9.40 -18.25
N PHE A 185 -22.62 9.90 -17.20
CA PHE A 185 -22.20 9.74 -15.83
C PHE A 185 -23.28 8.97 -15.05
N SER A 186 -22.87 7.96 -14.32
CA SER A 186 -23.75 7.17 -13.46
C SER A 186 -23.08 6.94 -12.10
N HIS A 187 -23.87 6.83 -11.06
CA HIS A 187 -23.40 6.48 -9.71
C HIS A 187 -24.34 5.46 -9.09
N GLU A 188 -23.83 4.67 -8.15
CA GLU A 188 -24.68 3.81 -7.34
C GLU A 188 -25.49 4.65 -6.35
N PRO A 189 -26.73 4.25 -6.01
CA PRO A 189 -27.51 4.94 -5.00
C PRO A 189 -26.75 4.95 -3.67
N MET A 190 -26.69 6.10 -3.02
CA MET A 190 -26.23 6.18 -1.64
C MET A 190 -27.32 5.63 -0.72
N ASP A 191 -26.99 4.61 0.07
CA ASP A 191 -27.85 4.05 1.13
C ASP A 191 -28.01 4.99 2.31
#